data_11e57d54f021b0b088367f4f8aa4c940
#
_entry.id   11e57d54f021b0b088367f4f8aa4c940
#
_cell.length_a   1.000
_cell.length_b   1.000
_cell.length_c   1.000
_cell.angle_alpha   90.00
_cell.angle_beta   90.00
_cell.angle_gamma   90.00
#
_symmetry.space_group_name_H-M   'P 1'
#
loop_
_entity.id
_entity.type
_entity.pdbx_description
1 polymer ?
#
loop_
_entity_poly.entity_id
_entity_poly.type
_entity_poly.pdbx_seq_one_letter_code
_entity_poly.pdbx_strand_id
1 'polypeptide(L)'
;TDLICVSGDLGAAYMGLQILEREKSVYYQQVDEYNKEMRQAKAEGDQAKIQALQNNRAAIEGFLPDFAGKEYLIDRQLKPEARGDVLQLLRQAGVRLTSMTDVSDGLAAELRHLCEQSHCGCRVYEKNIPIDYQTAAACEEFNMNLTTAALSGGEDYELLFTVPIGDHEKIESMEGIRQIGYITKEQFGRYLIMRDAQEFELRSQGWGEEKK
;
A
#
# COMPACT_ATOMS: atom_id res chain seq x y z
N THR A 1 9.32 12.65 24.67
CA THR A 1 8.37 12.04 23.73
C THR A 1 8.81 12.39 22.34
N ASP A 2 8.94 11.39 21.50
CA ASP A 2 9.27 11.59 20.10
C ASP A 2 7.99 11.54 19.26
N LEU A 3 7.95 12.33 18.20
CA LEU A 3 6.89 12.34 17.21
C LEU A 3 7.15 11.24 16.19
N ILE A 4 6.10 10.61 15.70
CA ILE A 4 6.15 9.64 14.59
C ILE A 4 5.71 10.35 13.33
N CYS A 5 6.56 10.29 12.31
CA CYS A 5 6.36 10.96 11.03
C CYS A 5 6.48 9.96 9.88
N VAL A 6 5.77 10.23 8.80
CA VAL A 6 5.87 9.47 7.55
C VAL A 6 5.99 10.43 6.37
N SER A 7 6.76 10.04 5.36
CA SER A 7 6.81 10.76 4.09
C SER A 7 5.70 10.31 3.14
N GLY A 8 5.38 11.14 2.14
CA GLY A 8 4.44 10.83 1.06
C GLY A 8 3.06 10.41 1.52
N ASP A 9 2.51 9.39 0.87
CA ASP A 9 1.23 8.77 1.17
C ASP A 9 1.32 7.24 1.12
N LEU A 10 0.35 6.57 1.73
CA LEU A 10 0.38 5.13 1.96
C LEU A 10 -0.81 4.41 1.32
N GLY A 11 -0.60 3.14 0.98
CA GLY A 11 -1.58 2.24 0.40
C GLY A 11 -1.71 2.35 -1.13
N ALA A 12 -1.01 3.28 -1.77
CA ALA A 12 -1.07 3.48 -3.21
C ALA A 12 -0.47 2.29 -3.98
N ALA A 13 0.69 1.79 -3.55
CA ALA A 13 1.32 0.62 -4.16
C ALA A 13 0.43 -0.61 -4.06
N TYR A 14 -0.16 -0.87 -2.91
CA TYR A 14 -1.09 -1.98 -2.71
C TYR A 14 -2.32 -1.89 -3.64
N MET A 15 -2.91 -0.71 -3.80
CA MET A 15 -4.03 -0.54 -4.73
C MET A 15 -3.59 -0.70 -6.18
N GLY A 16 -2.37 -0.29 -6.53
CA GLY A 16 -1.74 -0.58 -7.82
C GLY A 16 -1.65 -2.07 -8.09
N LEU A 17 -1.21 -2.86 -7.10
CA LEU A 17 -1.19 -4.32 -7.19
C LEU A 17 -2.59 -4.91 -7.42
N GLN A 18 -3.62 -4.43 -6.69
CA GLN A 18 -4.99 -4.91 -6.86
C GLN A 18 -5.52 -4.66 -8.28
N ILE A 19 -5.20 -3.51 -8.87
CA ILE A 19 -5.57 -3.19 -10.25
C ILE A 19 -4.87 -4.14 -11.22
N LEU A 20 -3.57 -4.36 -11.07
CA LEU A 20 -2.79 -5.29 -11.89
C LEU A 20 -3.34 -6.73 -11.83
N GLU A 21 -3.64 -7.22 -10.63
CA GLU A 21 -4.19 -8.57 -10.44
C GLU A 21 -5.61 -8.71 -11.01
N ARG A 22 -6.44 -7.66 -10.95
CA ARG A 22 -7.74 -7.64 -11.61
C ARG A 22 -7.61 -7.79 -13.11
N GLU A 23 -6.79 -6.96 -13.76
CA GLU A 23 -6.61 -7.01 -15.22
C GLU A 23 -6.03 -8.36 -15.67
N LYS A 24 -5.09 -8.90 -14.92
CA LYS A 24 -4.53 -10.24 -15.11
C LYS A 24 -5.63 -11.33 -15.00
N SER A 25 -6.52 -11.21 -14.01
CA SER A 25 -7.63 -12.16 -13.85
C SER A 25 -8.61 -12.10 -15.02
N VAL A 26 -8.93 -10.91 -15.53
CA VAL A 26 -9.78 -10.73 -16.72
C VAL A 26 -9.15 -11.41 -17.93
N TYR A 27 -7.85 -11.22 -18.14
CA TYR A 27 -7.13 -11.89 -19.23
C TYR A 27 -7.21 -13.43 -19.12
N TYR A 28 -6.92 -13.99 -17.95
CA TYR A 28 -6.95 -15.44 -17.77
C TYR A 28 -8.35 -16.03 -17.91
N GLN A 29 -9.39 -15.32 -17.46
CA GLN A 29 -10.77 -15.75 -17.67
C GLN A 29 -11.11 -15.87 -19.17
N GLN A 30 -10.72 -14.86 -19.97
CA GLN A 30 -10.92 -14.90 -21.43
C GLN A 30 -10.18 -16.08 -22.09
N VAL A 31 -8.95 -16.34 -21.66
CA VAL A 31 -8.15 -17.48 -22.15
C VAL A 31 -8.81 -18.81 -21.78
N ASP A 32 -9.30 -18.95 -20.57
CA ASP A 32 -9.92 -20.18 -20.08
C ASP A 32 -11.27 -20.44 -20.79
N GLU A 33 -12.09 -19.41 -20.99
CA GLU A 33 -13.33 -19.51 -21.76
C GLU A 33 -13.06 -19.93 -23.20
N TYR A 34 -12.10 -19.30 -23.87
CA TYR A 34 -11.66 -19.68 -25.20
C TYR A 34 -11.23 -21.16 -25.28
N ASN A 35 -10.39 -21.58 -24.34
CA ASN A 35 -9.89 -22.95 -24.29
C ASN A 35 -11.02 -23.96 -24.05
N LYS A 36 -11.99 -23.62 -23.19
CA LYS A 36 -13.17 -24.45 -22.91
C LYS A 36 -14.05 -24.61 -24.17
N GLU A 37 -14.37 -23.51 -24.83
CA GLU A 37 -15.18 -23.52 -26.06
C GLU A 37 -14.48 -24.25 -27.19
N MET A 38 -13.16 -24.06 -27.34
CA MET A 38 -12.37 -24.77 -28.35
C MET A 38 -12.37 -26.29 -28.11
N ARG A 39 -12.26 -26.76 -26.88
CA ARG A 39 -12.33 -28.19 -26.52
C ARG A 39 -13.71 -28.76 -26.84
N GLN A 40 -14.77 -28.02 -26.51
CA GLN A 40 -16.15 -28.45 -26.80
C GLN A 40 -16.42 -28.54 -28.32
N ALA A 41 -16.06 -27.49 -29.07
CA ALA A 41 -16.25 -27.49 -30.53
C ALA A 41 -15.49 -28.64 -31.24
N LYS A 42 -14.29 -28.97 -30.77
CA LYS A 42 -13.51 -30.11 -31.25
C LYS A 42 -14.18 -31.44 -30.92
N ALA A 43 -14.74 -31.60 -29.73
CA ALA A 43 -15.45 -32.82 -29.31
C ALA A 43 -16.74 -33.04 -30.11
N GLU A 44 -17.45 -31.95 -30.43
CA GLU A 44 -18.69 -31.96 -31.24
C GLU A 44 -18.41 -32.02 -32.75
N GLY A 45 -17.17 -31.84 -33.20
CA GLY A 45 -16.80 -31.80 -34.61
C GLY A 45 -17.29 -30.56 -35.36
N ASP A 46 -17.63 -29.49 -34.64
CA ASP A 46 -18.15 -28.23 -35.19
C ASP A 46 -17.02 -27.39 -35.81
N GLN A 47 -16.76 -27.64 -37.10
CA GLN A 47 -15.72 -26.94 -37.85
C GLN A 47 -15.99 -25.43 -37.99
N ALA A 48 -17.26 -25.02 -38.06
CA ALA A 48 -17.62 -23.62 -38.18
C ALA A 48 -17.28 -22.85 -36.89
N LYS A 49 -17.59 -23.45 -35.75
CA LYS A 49 -17.26 -22.88 -34.43
C LYS A 49 -15.74 -22.85 -34.16
N ILE A 50 -15.02 -23.92 -34.55
CA ILE A 50 -13.55 -23.97 -34.47
C ILE A 50 -12.93 -22.82 -35.26
N GLN A 51 -13.37 -22.60 -36.51
CA GLN A 51 -12.84 -21.53 -37.36
C GLN A 51 -13.16 -20.14 -36.79
N ALA A 52 -14.39 -19.95 -36.27
CA ALA A 52 -14.77 -18.69 -35.62
C ALA A 52 -13.89 -18.37 -34.37
N LEU A 53 -13.64 -19.38 -33.54
CA LEU A 53 -12.76 -19.26 -32.38
C LEU A 53 -11.32 -18.95 -32.77
N GLN A 54 -10.79 -19.61 -33.80
CA GLN A 54 -9.44 -19.34 -34.32
C GLN A 54 -9.30 -17.90 -34.82
N ASN A 55 -10.31 -17.38 -35.49
CA ASN A 55 -10.33 -15.99 -35.97
C ASN A 55 -10.36 -14.99 -34.79
N ASN A 56 -10.99 -15.36 -33.67
CA ASN A 56 -11.09 -14.53 -32.47
C ASN A 56 -9.86 -14.60 -31.56
N ARG A 57 -8.95 -15.54 -31.79
CA ARG A 57 -7.72 -15.73 -31.00
C ARG A 57 -6.85 -14.47 -30.96
N ALA A 58 -6.76 -13.76 -32.07
CA ALA A 58 -5.98 -12.52 -32.17
C ALA A 58 -6.52 -11.42 -31.22
N ALA A 59 -7.82 -11.41 -30.92
CA ALA A 59 -8.41 -10.47 -29.98
C ALA A 59 -7.97 -10.77 -28.53
N ILE A 60 -7.85 -12.05 -28.18
CA ILE A 60 -7.38 -12.47 -26.85
C ILE A 60 -5.87 -12.23 -26.71
N GLU A 61 -5.09 -12.54 -27.75
CA GLU A 61 -3.64 -12.29 -27.78
C GLU A 61 -3.32 -10.78 -27.80
N GLY A 62 -4.23 -9.96 -28.30
CA GLY A 62 -4.15 -8.50 -28.32
C GLY A 62 -4.80 -7.82 -27.10
N PHE A 63 -5.09 -8.57 -26.02
CA PHE A 63 -5.65 -7.99 -24.79
C PHE A 63 -4.78 -6.84 -24.31
N LEU A 64 -5.41 -5.68 -24.12
CA LEU A 64 -4.78 -4.50 -23.52
C LEU A 64 -5.49 -4.23 -22.18
N PRO A 65 -4.75 -4.25 -21.07
CA PRO A 65 -5.33 -3.91 -19.78
C PRO A 65 -5.75 -2.44 -19.74
N ASP A 66 -6.83 -2.13 -19.04
CA ASP A 66 -7.32 -0.76 -18.85
C ASP A 66 -6.72 -0.14 -17.58
N PHE A 67 -5.72 0.69 -17.77
CA PHE A 67 -5.06 1.47 -16.71
C PHE A 67 -5.41 2.96 -16.75
N ALA A 68 -6.34 3.38 -17.60
CA ALA A 68 -6.67 4.79 -17.76
C ALA A 68 -7.10 5.44 -16.44
N GLY A 69 -6.44 6.55 -16.08
CA GLY A 69 -6.68 7.27 -14.83
C GLY A 69 -6.16 6.57 -13.57
N LYS A 70 -5.37 5.51 -13.72
CA LYS A 70 -4.78 4.73 -12.61
C LYS A 70 -3.25 4.72 -12.64
N GLU A 71 -2.66 5.54 -13.48
CA GLU A 71 -1.22 5.58 -13.74
C GLU A 71 -0.43 5.82 -12.45
N TYR A 72 -0.92 6.71 -11.60
CA TYR A 72 -0.29 6.97 -10.30
C TYR A 72 -0.16 5.70 -9.44
N LEU A 73 -1.25 4.96 -9.26
CA LEU A 73 -1.27 3.75 -8.44
C LEU A 73 -0.40 2.64 -9.03
N ILE A 74 -0.42 2.50 -10.36
CA ILE A 74 0.41 1.53 -11.08
C ILE A 74 1.90 1.89 -10.95
N ASP A 75 2.26 3.17 -11.10
CA ASP A 75 3.64 3.62 -10.96
C ASP A 75 4.13 3.46 -9.52
N ARG A 76 3.31 3.71 -8.51
CA ARG A 76 3.65 3.46 -7.10
C ARG A 76 4.02 1.99 -6.84
N GLN A 77 3.34 1.04 -7.49
CA GLN A 77 3.64 -0.39 -7.39
C GLN A 77 4.85 -0.82 -8.22
N LEU A 78 4.96 -0.33 -9.47
CA LEU A 78 5.94 -0.85 -10.42
C LEU A 78 7.26 -0.08 -10.43
N LYS A 79 7.28 1.15 -9.92
CA LYS A 79 8.42 2.07 -9.96
C LYS A 79 8.61 2.77 -8.61
N PRO A 80 8.82 2.03 -7.50
CA PRO A 80 9.05 2.66 -6.22
C PRO A 80 10.33 3.53 -6.27
N GLU A 81 10.25 4.72 -5.69
CA GLU A 81 11.36 5.67 -5.67
C GLU A 81 11.99 5.73 -4.28
N ALA A 82 13.33 5.68 -4.24
CA ALA A 82 14.06 5.88 -3.00
C ALA A 82 13.94 7.34 -2.53
N ARG A 83 13.44 7.56 -1.29
CA ARG A 83 13.15 8.89 -0.74
C ARG A 83 14.39 9.64 -0.24
N GLY A 84 15.42 9.70 -1.10
CA GLY A 84 16.63 10.51 -0.85
C GLY A 84 16.37 12.01 -0.76
N ASP A 85 15.34 12.49 -1.43
CA ASP A 85 14.81 13.85 -1.37
C ASP A 85 14.39 14.24 0.05
N VAL A 86 13.64 13.37 0.73
CA VAL A 86 13.20 13.56 2.11
C VAL A 86 14.38 13.60 3.07
N LEU A 87 15.37 12.71 2.91
CA LEU A 87 16.59 12.72 3.72
C LEU A 87 17.37 14.03 3.57
N GLN A 88 17.45 14.57 2.36
CA GLN A 88 18.11 15.85 2.10
C GLN A 88 17.35 17.00 2.76
N LEU A 89 16.01 17.02 2.65
CA LEU A 89 15.14 18.02 3.26
C LEU A 89 15.32 18.05 4.79
N LEU A 90 15.25 16.89 5.46
CA LEU A 90 15.43 16.76 6.90
C LEU A 90 16.81 17.24 7.36
N ARG A 91 17.87 16.91 6.61
CA ARG A 91 19.24 17.39 6.90
C ARG A 91 19.37 18.90 6.78
N GLN A 92 18.82 19.49 5.71
CA GLN A 92 18.88 20.94 5.48
C GLN A 92 18.16 21.72 6.58
N ALA A 93 17.06 21.18 7.09
CA ALA A 93 16.30 21.77 8.18
C ALA A 93 16.92 21.52 9.57
N GLY A 94 18.01 20.76 9.64
CA GLY A 94 18.65 20.41 10.91
C GLY A 94 17.72 19.60 11.81
N VAL A 95 16.89 18.71 11.25
CA VAL A 95 16.05 17.81 12.02
C VAL A 95 16.89 16.64 12.53
N ARG A 96 16.71 16.32 13.81
CA ARG A 96 17.38 15.19 14.43
C ARG A 96 16.51 13.95 14.38
N LEU A 97 16.89 12.98 13.55
CA LEU A 97 16.24 11.67 13.54
C LEU A 97 16.64 10.85 14.79
N THR A 98 15.66 10.20 15.42
CA THR A 98 15.88 9.28 16.55
C THR A 98 15.73 7.82 16.11
N SER A 99 14.91 7.54 15.10
CA SER A 99 14.85 6.27 14.39
C SER A 99 14.32 6.48 12.96
N MET A 100 14.54 5.51 12.07
CA MET A 100 14.04 5.52 10.71
C MET A 100 14.01 4.11 10.13
N THR A 101 12.98 3.82 9.35
CA THR A 101 12.85 2.65 8.48
C THR A 101 12.06 3.06 7.23
N ASP A 102 12.04 2.22 6.21
CA ASP A 102 11.11 2.33 5.08
C ASP A 102 9.80 1.58 5.38
N VAL A 103 8.74 1.89 4.64
CA VAL A 103 7.44 1.22 4.75
C VAL A 103 7.34 0.21 3.61
N SER A 104 7.90 -0.99 3.82
CA SER A 104 7.88 -2.10 2.87
C SER A 104 6.81 -3.15 3.18
N ASP A 105 6.64 -3.52 4.45
CA ASP A 105 5.66 -4.55 4.87
C ASP A 105 4.34 -3.94 5.37
N GLY A 106 4.17 -2.63 5.19
CA GLY A 106 3.04 -1.84 5.65
C GLY A 106 3.29 -1.13 6.97
N LEU A 107 2.60 0.00 7.14
CA LEU A 107 2.81 0.90 8.28
C LEU A 107 2.68 0.21 9.64
N ALA A 108 1.73 -0.71 9.81
CA ALA A 108 1.51 -1.39 11.07
C ALA A 108 2.67 -2.33 11.44
N ALA A 109 3.25 -3.01 10.45
CA ALA A 109 4.42 -3.88 10.62
C ALA A 109 5.63 -3.05 11.05
N GLU A 110 5.93 -1.99 10.31
CA GLU A 110 7.11 -1.15 10.58
C GLU A 110 7.02 -0.40 11.91
N LEU A 111 5.85 0.09 12.28
CA LEU A 111 5.62 0.67 13.62
C LEU A 111 5.87 -0.36 14.72
N ARG A 112 5.45 -1.60 14.53
CA ARG A 112 5.68 -2.68 15.48
C ARG A 112 7.18 -2.97 15.60
N HIS A 113 7.88 -3.16 14.47
CA HIS A 113 9.32 -3.41 14.44
C HIS A 113 10.11 -2.31 15.13
N LEU A 114 9.81 -1.05 14.80
CA LEU A 114 10.44 0.13 15.40
C LEU A 114 10.23 0.16 16.91
N CYS A 115 9.00 -0.08 17.37
CA CYS A 115 8.66 -0.08 18.79
C CYS A 115 9.29 -1.27 19.55
N GLU A 116 9.35 -2.45 18.94
CA GLU A 116 9.96 -3.64 19.55
C GLU A 116 11.46 -3.47 19.75
N GLN A 117 12.14 -3.01 18.71
CA GLN A 117 13.60 -2.79 18.77
C GLN A 117 13.99 -1.63 19.71
N SER A 118 13.09 -0.66 19.87
CA SER A 118 13.33 0.51 20.74
C SER A 118 12.75 0.36 22.16
N HIS A 119 12.14 -0.78 22.49
CA HIS A 119 11.46 -1.05 23.75
C HIS A 119 10.50 0.07 24.15
N CYS A 120 9.61 0.44 23.22
CA CYS A 120 8.64 1.51 23.40
C CYS A 120 7.25 1.12 22.91
N GLY A 121 6.26 1.94 23.25
CA GLY A 121 4.92 1.91 22.71
C GLY A 121 4.68 3.08 21.77
N CYS A 122 3.51 3.13 21.14
CA CYS A 122 3.11 4.25 20.28
C CYS A 122 1.60 4.50 20.30
N ARG A 123 1.25 5.72 19.89
CA ARG A 123 -0.11 6.12 19.53
C ARG A 123 -0.07 6.73 18.14
N VAL A 124 -0.82 6.14 17.21
CA VAL A 124 -0.94 6.60 15.83
C VAL A 124 -2.38 6.98 15.57
N TYR A 125 -2.62 8.13 14.96
CA TYR A 125 -3.96 8.64 14.66
C TYR A 125 -4.35 8.31 13.23
N GLU A 126 -5.40 7.53 13.05
CA GLU A 126 -5.94 7.18 11.72
C GLU A 126 -6.13 8.42 10.83
N LYS A 127 -6.71 9.48 11.39
CA LYS A 127 -7.01 10.72 10.65
C LYS A 127 -5.76 11.44 10.11
N ASN A 128 -4.58 11.11 10.65
CA ASN A 128 -3.33 11.76 10.27
C ASN A 128 -2.52 10.91 9.27
N ILE A 129 -2.91 9.65 9.02
CA ILE A 129 -2.24 8.82 8.02
C ILE A 129 -2.49 9.45 6.65
N PRO A 130 -1.42 9.83 5.91
CA PRO A 130 -1.58 10.43 4.60
C PRO A 130 -2.01 9.37 3.58
N ILE A 131 -3.09 9.65 2.86
CA ILE A 131 -3.61 8.78 1.81
C ILE A 131 -4.03 9.67 0.65
N ASP A 132 -3.55 9.35 -0.56
CA ASP A 132 -3.91 10.07 -1.76
C ASP A 132 -5.38 9.81 -2.16
N TYR A 133 -5.99 10.80 -2.81
CA TYR A 133 -7.40 10.69 -3.24
C TYR A 133 -7.61 9.56 -4.26
N GLN A 134 -6.62 9.25 -5.11
CA GLN A 134 -6.70 8.15 -6.08
C GLN A 134 -6.69 6.80 -5.37
N THR A 135 -5.90 6.67 -4.29
CA THR A 135 -5.92 5.50 -3.42
C THR A 135 -7.28 5.32 -2.77
N ALA A 136 -7.88 6.40 -2.26
CA ALA A 136 -9.21 6.37 -1.66
C ALA A 136 -10.29 5.96 -2.68
N ALA A 137 -10.27 6.54 -3.87
CA ALA A 137 -11.20 6.21 -4.96
C ALA A 137 -11.05 4.74 -5.41
N ALA A 138 -9.83 4.23 -5.51
CA ALA A 138 -9.60 2.84 -5.85
C ALA A 138 -10.09 1.89 -4.74
N CYS A 139 -9.87 2.21 -3.47
CA CYS A 139 -10.41 1.43 -2.35
C CYS A 139 -11.94 1.34 -2.42
N GLU A 140 -12.62 2.44 -2.74
CA GLU A 140 -14.07 2.46 -2.92
C GLU A 140 -14.50 1.58 -4.10
N GLU A 141 -13.84 1.69 -5.26
CA GLU A 141 -14.11 0.86 -6.45
C GLU A 141 -13.96 -0.64 -6.15
N PHE A 142 -12.94 -1.02 -5.39
CA PHE A 142 -12.66 -2.41 -5.02
C PHE A 142 -13.41 -2.88 -3.75
N ASN A 143 -14.23 -2.01 -3.15
CA ASN A 143 -14.91 -2.27 -1.87
C ASN A 143 -13.94 -2.71 -0.76
N MET A 144 -12.79 -2.04 -0.69
CA MET A 144 -11.73 -2.30 0.27
C MET A 144 -11.70 -1.22 1.35
N ASN A 145 -11.32 -1.63 2.56
CA ASN A 145 -11.16 -0.68 3.65
C ASN A 145 -9.89 0.15 3.46
N LEU A 146 -10.05 1.47 3.40
CA LEU A 146 -8.97 2.43 3.16
C LEU A 146 -7.86 2.37 4.22
N THR A 147 -8.26 2.32 5.49
CA THR A 147 -7.31 2.25 6.61
C THR A 147 -6.51 0.95 6.58
N THR A 148 -7.15 -0.17 6.21
CA THR A 148 -6.46 -1.45 6.04
C THR A 148 -5.45 -1.40 4.90
N ALA A 149 -5.79 -0.78 3.76
CA ALA A 149 -4.86 -0.62 2.64
C ALA A 149 -3.61 0.16 3.05
N ALA A 150 -3.76 1.26 3.79
CA ALA A 150 -2.64 2.09 4.26
C ALA A 150 -1.81 1.42 5.37
N LEU A 151 -2.44 0.63 6.26
CA LEU A 151 -1.74 -0.01 7.38
C LEU A 151 -1.02 -1.30 7.00
N SER A 152 -1.60 -2.08 6.09
CA SER A 152 -1.16 -3.47 5.83
C SER A 152 -0.84 -3.74 4.35
N GLY A 153 -0.97 -2.74 3.48
CA GLY A 153 -0.76 -2.91 2.05
C GLY A 153 0.68 -3.20 1.67
N GLY A 154 1.61 -2.49 2.27
CA GLY A 154 3.04 -2.58 1.97
C GLY A 154 3.46 -2.03 0.61
N GLU A 155 4.75 -2.19 0.29
CA GLU A 155 5.39 -1.80 -0.98
C GLU A 155 5.36 -0.30 -1.30
N ASP A 156 5.01 0.56 -0.32
CA ASP A 156 4.97 2.01 -0.53
C ASP A 156 6.38 2.64 -0.55
N TYR A 157 7.36 2.04 0.13
CA TYR A 157 8.75 2.49 0.26
C TYR A 157 8.91 3.96 0.70
N GLU A 158 7.89 4.46 1.41
CA GLU A 158 7.99 5.74 2.10
C GLU A 158 8.82 5.62 3.38
N LEU A 159 9.30 6.74 3.92
CA LEU A 159 10.09 6.73 5.14
C LEU A 159 9.19 6.91 6.37
N LEU A 160 9.28 5.97 7.30
CA LEU A 160 8.75 6.08 8.65
C LEU A 160 9.90 6.45 9.59
N PHE A 161 9.75 7.52 10.34
CA PHE A 161 10.83 8.00 11.22
C PHE A 161 10.30 8.68 12.47
N THR A 162 11.18 8.84 13.46
CA THR A 162 10.87 9.56 14.69
C THR A 162 11.80 10.74 14.90
N VAL A 163 11.25 11.81 15.49
CA VAL A 163 11.97 13.04 15.82
C VAL A 163 11.59 13.53 17.22
N PRO A 164 12.49 14.20 17.95
CA PRO A 164 12.14 14.85 19.21
C PRO A 164 11.01 15.86 19.03
N ILE A 165 10.13 15.98 20.02
CA ILE A 165 9.02 16.93 20.01
C ILE A 165 9.47 18.38 19.76
N GLY A 166 10.71 18.73 20.12
CA GLY A 166 11.27 20.05 19.85
C GLY A 166 11.45 20.39 18.37
N ASP A 167 11.41 19.39 17.48
CA ASP A 167 11.48 19.58 16.02
C ASP A 167 10.09 19.65 15.35
N HIS A 168 9.01 19.68 16.13
CA HIS A 168 7.61 19.68 15.62
C HIS A 168 7.37 20.78 14.58
N GLU A 169 7.71 22.04 14.89
CA GLU A 169 7.49 23.18 13.99
C GLU A 169 8.24 23.02 12.65
N LYS A 170 9.44 22.43 12.70
CA LYS A 170 10.19 22.12 11.46
C LYS A 170 9.46 21.10 10.60
N ILE A 171 9.00 20.01 11.22
CA ILE A 171 8.26 18.94 10.51
C ILE A 171 6.95 19.49 9.94
N GLU A 172 6.18 20.27 10.71
CA GLU A 172 4.91 20.83 10.28
C GLU A 172 5.05 21.76 9.06
N SER A 173 6.19 22.42 8.93
CA SER A 173 6.50 23.31 7.79
C SER A 173 6.94 22.56 6.52
N MET A 174 7.17 21.24 6.57
CA MET A 174 7.66 20.45 5.44
C MET A 174 6.51 19.85 4.64
N GLU A 175 6.49 20.17 3.35
CA GLU A 175 5.58 19.51 2.42
C GLU A 175 5.98 18.04 2.20
N GLY A 176 4.99 17.16 2.05
CA GLY A 176 5.23 15.74 1.82
C GLY A 176 5.66 14.94 3.06
N ILE A 177 5.67 15.56 4.26
CA ILE A 177 5.90 14.87 5.53
C ILE A 177 4.68 15.08 6.44
N ARG A 178 4.22 14.02 7.07
CA ARG A 178 3.08 14.09 7.99
C ARG A 178 3.41 13.48 9.34
N GLN A 179 3.15 14.22 10.41
CA GLN A 179 3.13 13.67 11.76
C GLN A 179 1.87 12.83 11.94
N ILE A 180 2.05 11.54 12.20
CA ILE A 180 0.95 10.58 12.34
C ILE A 180 0.70 10.16 13.79
N GLY A 181 1.64 10.41 14.70
CA GLY A 181 1.51 9.95 16.08
C GLY A 181 2.68 10.34 16.96
N TYR A 182 2.86 9.61 18.05
CA TYR A 182 3.96 9.81 19.00
C TYR A 182 4.33 8.53 19.73
N ILE A 183 5.57 8.49 20.21
CA ILE A 183 6.14 7.39 20.99
C ILE A 183 5.71 7.51 22.46
N THR A 184 5.39 6.36 23.06
CA THR A 184 5.03 6.20 24.47
C THR A 184 5.97 5.23 25.17
N LYS A 185 5.80 5.03 26.48
CA LYS A 185 6.47 3.95 27.20
C LYS A 185 5.90 2.58 26.76
N GLU A 186 6.74 1.55 26.72
CA GLU A 186 6.39 0.20 26.29
C GLU A 186 5.13 -0.36 26.97
N GLN A 187 4.99 -0.11 28.27
CA GLN A 187 3.85 -0.58 29.08
C GLN A 187 2.48 -0.08 28.60
N PHE A 188 2.45 0.98 27.79
CA PHE A 188 1.21 1.51 27.22
C PHE A 188 0.83 0.87 25.88
N GLY A 189 1.63 -0.07 25.38
CA GLY A 189 1.36 -0.80 24.15
C GLY A 189 1.40 0.05 22.89
N ARG A 190 0.94 -0.50 21.79
CA ARG A 190 1.00 0.07 20.42
C ARG A 190 -0.41 0.12 19.87
N TYR A 191 -0.93 1.33 19.64
CA TYR A 191 -2.35 1.50 19.30
C TYR A 191 -2.56 2.49 18.17
N LEU A 192 -3.54 2.15 17.32
CA LEU A 192 -4.19 3.04 16.38
C LEU A 192 -5.38 3.71 17.07
N ILE A 193 -5.43 5.02 17.00
CA ILE A 193 -6.56 5.82 17.48
C ILE A 193 -7.43 6.14 16.28
N MET A 194 -8.62 5.57 16.25
CA MET A 194 -9.60 5.76 15.18
C MET A 194 -10.23 7.17 15.25
N ARG A 195 -10.94 7.55 14.19
CA ARG A 195 -11.64 8.85 14.12
C ARG A 195 -12.70 9.04 15.20
N ASP A 196 -13.29 7.95 15.67
CA ASP A 196 -14.25 7.92 16.79
C ASP A 196 -13.63 7.77 18.17
N ALA A 197 -12.29 7.92 18.26
CA ALA A 197 -11.45 7.78 19.44
C ALA A 197 -11.38 6.34 20.03
N GLN A 198 -11.84 5.33 19.32
CA GLN A 198 -11.59 3.95 19.71
C GLN A 198 -10.11 3.62 19.52
N GLU A 199 -9.56 2.80 20.42
CA GLU A 199 -8.17 2.33 20.35
C GLU A 199 -8.14 0.88 19.87
N PHE A 200 -7.38 0.63 18.80
CA PHE A 200 -7.11 -0.72 18.29
C PHE A 200 -5.62 -1.02 18.38
N GLU A 201 -5.29 -2.18 18.94
CA GLU A 201 -3.91 -2.64 18.98
C GLU A 201 -3.38 -2.83 17.56
N LEU A 202 -2.22 -2.25 17.27
CA LEU A 202 -1.54 -2.42 15.99
C LEU A 202 -1.03 -3.86 15.87
N ARG A 203 -1.69 -4.63 15.01
CA ARG A 203 -1.32 -6.00 14.65
C ARG A 203 -0.90 -6.00 13.19
N SER A 204 0.30 -6.52 12.92
CA SER A 204 0.70 -6.71 11.54
C SER A 204 0.20 -8.06 11.03
N GLN A 205 -0.21 -8.11 9.76
CA GLN A 205 -0.46 -9.35 9.03
C GLN A 205 0.69 -9.70 8.09
N GLY A 206 1.86 -9.08 8.30
CA GLY A 206 3.04 -9.22 7.45
C GLY A 206 3.62 -10.64 7.42
N TRP A 207 4.49 -10.88 6.47
CA TRP A 207 5.26 -12.10 6.30
C TRP A 207 6.12 -12.34 7.55
N GLY A 208 5.89 -13.45 8.25
CA GLY A 208 6.73 -13.87 9.39
C GLY A 208 5.99 -14.07 10.72
N GLU A 209 4.69 -13.84 10.82
CA GLU A 209 3.93 -14.25 12.00
C GLU A 209 3.67 -15.76 11.96
N GLU A 210 4.57 -16.54 12.56
CA GLU A 210 4.26 -17.92 12.92
C GLU A 210 3.04 -17.91 13.87
N LYS A 211 1.95 -18.54 13.41
CA LYS A 211 0.82 -18.85 14.28
C LYS A 211 1.34 -19.71 15.43
N LYS A 212 1.45 -19.12 16.61
CA LYS A 212 1.63 -19.89 17.85
C LYS A 212 0.29 -20.50 18.27
#